data_5cccf90ddce603322936cd425270ee04
#
_entry.id   5cccf90ddce603322936cd425270ee04
#
_cell.length_a   1.000
_cell.length_b   1.000
_cell.length_c   1.000
_cell.angle_alpha   90.00
_cell.angle_beta   90.00
_cell.angle_gamma   90.00
#
_symmetry.space_group_name_H-M   'P 1'
#
loop_
_entity.id
_entity.type
_entity.pdbx_description
1 polymer ?
#
loop_
_entity_poly.entity_id
_entity_poly.type
_entity_poly.pdbx_seq_one_letter_code
_entity_poly.pdbx_strand_id
1 'polypeptide(L)'
;MQPQMFEVVVIGTGPGGEGAAMQAAKAGKKTAVIEAYKDIGGGCTHWGTIPSKALRFSIYSMMEAMNNPIVRDMGIHVNPTIAQLRASSRSIINKQVEMRLRFYQRNDVPVFSGFAKFIDQHTLELDPDTHIRVENIIIATGSRPFRP
;
A
#
# COMPACT_ATOMS: atom_id res chain seq x y z
N MET A 1 23.50 -10.81 -15.53
CA MET A 1 23.04 -9.40 -15.80
C MET A 1 23.83 -8.46 -14.93
N GLN A 2 24.18 -7.25 -15.40
CA GLN A 2 24.79 -6.25 -14.51
C GLN A 2 23.74 -5.81 -13.46
N PRO A 3 24.11 -5.69 -12.18
CA PRO A 3 23.19 -5.27 -11.14
C PRO A 3 22.66 -3.86 -11.45
N GLN A 4 21.35 -3.66 -11.28
CA GLN A 4 20.76 -2.33 -11.41
C GLN A 4 21.24 -1.45 -10.27
N MET A 5 21.67 -0.23 -10.58
CA MET A 5 22.22 0.70 -9.60
C MET A 5 21.26 1.84 -9.31
N PHE A 6 21.02 2.10 -8.02
CA PHE A 6 20.16 3.18 -7.49
C PHE A 6 20.92 4.01 -6.45
N GLU A 7 20.55 5.27 -6.31
CA GLU A 7 21.07 6.12 -5.23
C GLU A 7 20.31 5.86 -3.91
N VAL A 8 19.01 5.57 -4.01
CA VAL A 8 18.15 5.26 -2.85
C VAL A 8 17.27 4.06 -3.15
N VAL A 9 17.26 3.08 -2.26
CA VAL A 9 16.29 1.99 -2.26
C VAL A 9 15.52 2.01 -0.96
N VAL A 10 14.19 1.96 -1.05
CA VAL A 10 13.30 1.90 0.12
C VAL A 10 12.71 0.49 0.22
N ILE A 11 12.86 -0.15 1.37
CA ILE A 11 12.32 -1.48 1.64
C ILE A 11 10.98 -1.31 2.37
N GLY A 12 9.88 -1.62 1.67
CA GLY A 12 8.50 -1.46 2.12
C GLY A 12 7.80 -0.26 1.49
N THR A 13 6.53 -0.46 1.10
CA THR A 13 5.67 0.54 0.43
C THR A 13 4.53 1.04 1.31
N GLY A 14 4.62 0.84 2.62
CA GLY A 14 3.70 1.46 3.58
C GLY A 14 3.86 2.99 3.59
N PRO A 15 3.03 3.73 4.37
CA PRO A 15 3.05 5.20 4.37
C PRO A 15 4.43 5.82 4.60
N GLY A 16 5.25 5.21 5.47
CA GLY A 16 6.63 5.67 5.69
C GLY A 16 7.54 5.47 4.48
N GLY A 17 7.47 4.29 3.86
CA GLY A 17 8.25 3.97 2.67
C GLY A 17 7.83 4.77 1.44
N GLU A 18 6.51 4.92 1.21
CA GLU A 18 5.97 5.76 0.15
C GLU A 18 6.45 7.22 0.29
N GLY A 19 6.36 7.78 1.51
CA GLY A 19 6.83 9.15 1.78
C GLY A 19 8.33 9.31 1.53
N ALA A 20 9.14 8.36 1.98
CA ALA A 20 10.58 8.38 1.80
C ALA A 20 10.97 8.28 0.31
N ALA A 21 10.37 7.33 -0.43
CA ALA A 21 10.63 7.14 -1.84
C ALA A 21 10.25 8.37 -2.69
N MET A 22 9.06 8.94 -2.42
CA MET A 22 8.62 10.15 -3.13
C MET A 22 9.49 11.35 -2.81
N GLN A 23 9.96 11.50 -1.58
CA GLN A 23 10.86 12.58 -1.21
C GLN A 23 12.24 12.42 -1.89
N ALA A 24 12.79 11.22 -1.92
CA ALA A 24 14.05 10.94 -2.61
C ALA A 24 13.93 11.21 -4.13
N ALA A 25 12.87 10.73 -4.78
CA ALA A 25 12.61 10.98 -6.20
C ALA A 25 12.47 12.48 -6.50
N LYS A 26 11.73 13.24 -5.67
CA LYS A 26 11.61 14.71 -5.82
C LYS A 26 12.93 15.45 -5.62
N ALA A 27 13.85 14.90 -4.84
CA ALA A 27 15.21 15.41 -4.70
C ALA A 27 16.12 15.04 -5.87
N GLY A 28 15.58 14.46 -6.95
CA GLY A 28 16.32 14.06 -8.14
C GLY A 28 17.14 12.78 -7.99
N LYS A 29 16.91 12.01 -6.92
CA LYS A 29 17.63 10.77 -6.67
C LYS A 29 17.05 9.60 -7.47
N LYS A 30 17.91 8.82 -8.12
CA LYS A 30 17.50 7.57 -8.77
C LYS A 30 17.04 6.58 -7.70
N THR A 31 15.72 6.46 -7.56
CA THR A 31 15.08 5.78 -6.43
C THR A 31 14.34 4.52 -6.91
N ALA A 32 14.33 3.48 -6.07
CA ALA A 32 13.50 2.29 -6.23
C ALA A 32 12.84 1.90 -4.91
N VAL A 33 11.78 1.11 -4.98
CA VAL A 33 11.14 0.51 -3.80
C VAL A 33 11.07 -1.01 -3.94
N ILE A 34 11.12 -1.71 -2.82
CA ILE A 34 10.97 -3.17 -2.74
C ILE A 34 9.78 -3.46 -1.84
N GLU A 35 8.86 -4.31 -2.28
CA GLU A 35 7.69 -4.73 -1.51
C GLU A 35 7.61 -6.26 -1.46
N ALA A 36 7.55 -6.78 -0.26
CA ALA A 36 7.44 -8.23 -0.02
C ALA A 36 6.00 -8.75 -0.13
N TYR A 37 5.01 -7.88 0.02
CA TYR A 37 3.62 -8.24 -0.11
C TYR A 37 3.17 -8.17 -1.58
N LYS A 38 2.13 -8.92 -1.90
CA LYS A 38 1.59 -8.99 -3.27
C LYS A 38 1.23 -7.63 -3.85
N ASP A 39 0.66 -6.75 -2.99
CA ASP A 39 0.17 -5.43 -3.39
C ASP A 39 0.84 -4.35 -2.54
N ILE A 40 1.17 -3.22 -3.14
CA ILE A 40 1.79 -2.08 -2.46
C ILE A 40 0.83 -1.38 -1.49
N GLY A 41 1.37 -0.60 -0.55
CA GLY A 41 0.60 0.25 0.38
C GLY A 41 0.70 -0.16 1.85
N GLY A 42 1.31 -1.31 2.12
CA GLY A 42 1.59 -1.78 3.49
C GLY A 42 0.35 -2.02 4.34
N GLY A 43 0.56 -2.23 5.64
CA GLY A 43 -0.50 -2.58 6.60
C GLY A 43 -1.63 -1.56 6.71
N CYS A 44 -1.34 -0.27 6.54
CA CYS A 44 -2.35 0.79 6.56
C CYS A 44 -3.41 0.61 5.47
N THR A 45 -2.97 0.19 4.28
CA THR A 45 -3.87 -0.02 3.12
C THR A 45 -4.62 -1.34 3.21
N HIS A 46 -3.97 -2.42 3.67
CA HIS A 46 -4.50 -3.77 3.53
C HIS A 46 -5.18 -4.34 4.79
N TRP A 47 -4.69 -3.99 5.99
CA TRP A 47 -5.13 -4.62 7.24
C TRP A 47 -5.59 -3.66 8.33
N GLY A 48 -5.20 -2.39 8.24
CA GLY A 48 -5.40 -1.44 9.33
C GLY A 48 -6.40 -0.33 9.01
N THR A 49 -5.90 0.85 8.81
CA THR A 49 -6.66 2.10 8.81
C THR A 49 -7.68 2.20 7.68
N ILE A 50 -7.27 1.90 6.44
CA ILE A 50 -8.14 2.10 5.27
C ILE A 50 -9.31 1.12 5.28
N PRO A 51 -9.12 -0.21 5.44
CA PRO A 51 -10.24 -1.16 5.48
C PRO A 51 -11.26 -0.84 6.57
N SER A 52 -10.81 -0.52 7.79
CA SER A 52 -11.71 -0.24 8.91
C SER A 52 -12.49 1.06 8.72
N LYS A 53 -11.87 2.12 8.21
CA LYS A 53 -12.57 3.37 7.89
C LYS A 53 -13.53 3.21 6.74
N ALA A 54 -13.17 2.47 5.69
CA ALA A 54 -14.03 2.19 4.55
C ALA A 54 -15.28 1.42 4.99
N LEU A 55 -15.12 0.40 5.83
CA LEU A 55 -16.23 -0.37 6.38
C LEU A 55 -17.15 0.52 7.23
N ARG A 56 -16.58 1.29 8.15
CA ARG A 56 -17.35 2.22 8.98
C ARG A 56 -18.12 3.24 8.14
N PHE A 57 -17.50 3.81 7.13
CA PHE A 57 -18.14 4.77 6.23
C PHE A 57 -19.32 4.15 5.49
N SER A 58 -19.18 2.93 4.97
CA SER A 58 -20.28 2.22 4.30
C SER A 58 -21.46 1.99 5.23
N ILE A 59 -21.21 1.55 6.49
CA ILE A 59 -22.24 1.34 7.49
C ILE A 59 -22.94 2.66 7.85
N TYR A 60 -22.13 3.70 8.10
CA TYR A 60 -22.68 5.02 8.49
C TYR A 60 -23.56 5.61 7.38
N SER A 61 -23.09 5.60 6.13
CA SER A 61 -23.87 6.12 4.98
C SER A 61 -25.19 5.38 4.77
N MET A 62 -25.21 4.07 5.03
CA MET A 62 -26.44 3.29 5.02
C MET A 62 -27.40 3.68 6.15
N MET A 63 -26.88 3.80 7.37
CA MET A 63 -27.69 4.23 8.52
C MET A 63 -28.30 5.61 8.27
N GLU A 64 -27.54 6.54 7.71
CA GLU A 64 -28.03 7.87 7.33
C GLU A 64 -29.13 7.78 6.29
N ALA A 65 -28.94 6.97 5.24
CA ALA A 65 -29.96 6.77 4.21
C ALA A 65 -31.25 6.18 4.80
N MET A 66 -31.16 5.18 5.68
CA MET A 66 -32.32 4.56 6.32
C MET A 66 -33.05 5.50 7.30
N ASN A 67 -32.34 6.45 7.90
CA ASN A 67 -32.94 7.46 8.79
C ASN A 67 -33.56 8.63 8.03
N ASN A 68 -33.34 8.73 6.72
CA ASN A 68 -33.94 9.77 5.89
C ASN A 68 -35.47 9.52 5.79
N PRO A 69 -36.34 10.50 6.14
CA PRO A 69 -37.80 10.34 6.09
C PRO A 69 -38.31 9.89 4.72
N ILE A 70 -37.78 10.42 3.64
CA ILE A 70 -38.18 10.08 2.26
C ILE A 70 -37.93 8.59 1.99
N VAL A 71 -36.74 8.10 2.33
CA VAL A 71 -36.35 6.70 2.10
C VAL A 71 -37.23 5.76 2.95
N ARG A 72 -37.49 6.15 4.17
CA ARG A 72 -38.38 5.40 5.08
C ARG A 72 -39.82 5.36 4.56
N ASP A 73 -40.36 6.48 4.08
CA ASP A 73 -41.73 6.56 3.56
C ASP A 73 -41.88 5.78 2.23
N MET A 74 -40.78 5.59 1.48
CA MET A 74 -40.74 4.69 0.32
C MET A 74 -40.71 3.21 0.69
N GLY A 75 -40.64 2.84 1.96
CA GLY A 75 -40.59 1.46 2.42
C GLY A 75 -39.29 0.74 2.08
N ILE A 76 -38.21 1.47 1.81
CA ILE A 76 -36.92 0.88 1.44
C ILE A 76 -36.19 0.39 2.68
N HIS A 77 -35.99 -0.92 2.77
CA HIS A 77 -35.21 -1.58 3.82
C HIS A 77 -33.93 -2.13 3.25
N VAL A 78 -32.79 -1.69 3.78
CA VAL A 78 -31.45 -2.12 3.34
C VAL A 78 -30.80 -2.96 4.45
N ASN A 79 -30.66 -4.26 4.19
CA ASN A 79 -29.99 -5.19 5.10
C ASN A 79 -28.82 -5.86 4.40
N PRO A 80 -27.64 -5.19 4.30
CA PRO A 80 -26.50 -5.77 3.65
C PRO A 80 -25.90 -6.90 4.47
N THR A 81 -25.43 -7.90 3.78
CA THR A 81 -24.62 -8.95 4.37
C THR A 81 -23.20 -8.42 4.68
N ILE A 82 -22.51 -9.06 5.62
CA ILE A 82 -21.08 -8.78 5.88
C ILE A 82 -20.25 -8.92 4.61
N ALA A 83 -20.58 -9.88 3.73
CA ALA A 83 -19.88 -10.06 2.47
C ALA A 83 -19.99 -8.83 1.54
N GLN A 84 -21.17 -8.21 1.44
CA GLN A 84 -21.39 -6.98 0.65
C GLN A 84 -20.64 -5.78 1.23
N LEU A 85 -20.64 -5.61 2.55
CA LEU A 85 -19.87 -4.56 3.22
C LEU A 85 -18.35 -4.74 2.99
N ARG A 86 -17.85 -5.98 3.10
CA ARG A 86 -16.44 -6.29 2.80
C ARG A 86 -16.08 -6.05 1.32
N ALA A 87 -16.99 -6.35 0.40
CA ALA A 87 -16.78 -6.08 -1.02
C ALA A 87 -16.63 -4.59 -1.32
N SER A 88 -17.46 -3.74 -0.68
CA SER A 88 -17.34 -2.28 -0.76
C SER A 88 -15.96 -1.79 -0.28
N SER A 89 -15.51 -2.27 0.89
CA SER A 89 -14.19 -1.93 1.42
C SER A 89 -13.05 -2.38 0.49
N ARG A 90 -13.16 -3.56 -0.12
CA ARG A 90 -12.16 -4.08 -1.07
C ARG A 90 -12.04 -3.21 -2.32
N SER A 91 -13.15 -2.69 -2.83
CA SER A 91 -13.14 -1.75 -3.96
C SER A 91 -12.33 -0.49 -3.64
N ILE A 92 -12.45 0.04 -2.42
CA ILE A 92 -11.68 1.20 -1.97
C ILE A 92 -10.18 0.86 -1.86
N ILE A 93 -9.84 -0.31 -1.32
CA ILE A 93 -8.44 -0.77 -1.23
C ILE A 93 -7.82 -0.85 -2.63
N ASN A 94 -8.50 -1.47 -3.60
CA ASN A 94 -8.01 -1.59 -4.97
C ASN A 94 -7.73 -0.21 -5.59
N LYS A 95 -8.63 0.75 -5.44
CA LYS A 95 -8.42 2.14 -5.90
C LYS A 95 -7.20 2.80 -5.24
N GLN A 96 -6.96 2.52 -3.97
CA GLN A 96 -5.79 3.02 -3.24
C GLN A 96 -4.48 2.41 -3.77
N VAL A 97 -4.47 1.12 -4.08
CA VAL A 97 -3.32 0.44 -4.70
C VAL A 97 -3.02 1.01 -6.08
N GLU A 98 -4.04 1.14 -6.95
CA GLU A 98 -3.89 1.73 -8.28
C GLU A 98 -3.36 3.17 -8.22
N MET A 99 -3.88 3.98 -7.31
CA MET A 99 -3.44 5.36 -7.13
C MET A 99 -1.95 5.42 -6.76
N ARG A 100 -1.49 4.56 -5.84
CA ARG A 100 -0.09 4.49 -5.42
C ARG A 100 0.83 3.99 -6.52
N LEU A 101 0.41 2.98 -7.28
CA LEU A 101 1.17 2.52 -8.46
C LEU A 101 1.39 3.66 -9.45
N ARG A 102 0.34 4.45 -9.71
CA ARG A 102 0.46 5.64 -10.59
C ARG A 102 1.41 6.70 -10.01
N PHE A 103 1.50 6.84 -8.68
CA PHE A 103 2.46 7.76 -8.07
C PHE A 103 3.90 7.30 -8.31
N TYR A 104 4.20 6.02 -8.11
CA TYR A 104 5.52 5.46 -8.39
C TYR A 104 5.87 5.61 -9.88
N GLN A 105 4.96 5.24 -10.78
CA GLN A 105 5.16 5.33 -12.22
C GLN A 105 5.44 6.77 -12.70
N ARG A 106 4.66 7.75 -12.22
CA ARG A 106 4.83 9.16 -12.62
C ARG A 106 6.13 9.80 -12.13
N ASN A 107 6.75 9.23 -11.12
CA ASN A 107 8.01 9.71 -10.56
C ASN A 107 9.19 8.81 -10.94
N ASP A 108 9.01 7.92 -11.93
CA ASP A 108 10.04 6.99 -12.43
C ASP A 108 10.67 6.14 -11.32
N VAL A 109 9.87 5.76 -10.32
CA VAL A 109 10.30 4.91 -9.21
C VAL A 109 9.83 3.48 -9.48
N PRO A 110 10.72 2.56 -9.91
CA PRO A 110 10.36 1.17 -10.10
C PRO A 110 10.02 0.49 -8.78
N VAL A 111 9.03 -0.41 -8.84
CA VAL A 111 8.59 -1.24 -7.72
C VAL A 111 9.04 -2.67 -7.98
N PHE A 112 9.89 -3.18 -7.13
CA PHE A 112 10.34 -4.58 -7.15
C PHE A 112 9.55 -5.40 -6.15
N SER A 113 9.04 -6.55 -6.60
CA SER A 113 8.35 -7.49 -5.72
C SER A 113 9.33 -8.52 -5.19
N GLY A 114 9.37 -8.74 -3.89
CA GLY A 114 10.23 -9.73 -3.25
C GLY A 114 10.67 -9.34 -1.85
N PHE A 115 11.33 -10.28 -1.19
CA PHE A 115 11.97 -10.04 0.11
C PHE A 115 13.40 -9.54 -0.10
N ALA A 116 13.67 -8.31 0.35
CA ALA A 116 15.02 -7.78 0.33
C ALA A 116 15.89 -8.47 1.39
N LYS A 117 17.02 -9.00 0.96
CA LYS A 117 18.04 -9.58 1.82
C LYS A 117 19.36 -8.83 1.59
N PHE A 118 20.03 -8.45 2.67
CA PHE A 118 21.33 -7.81 2.58
C PHE A 118 22.41 -8.85 2.26
N ILE A 119 23.14 -8.62 1.17
CA ILE A 119 24.38 -9.33 0.85
C ILE A 119 25.56 -8.60 1.47
N ASP A 120 25.58 -7.27 1.32
CA ASP A 120 26.52 -6.36 1.95
C ASP A 120 25.85 -4.99 2.20
N GLN A 121 26.64 -3.98 2.58
CA GLN A 121 26.12 -2.64 2.92
C GLN A 121 25.46 -1.92 1.74
N HIS A 122 25.76 -2.32 0.50
CA HIS A 122 25.32 -1.67 -0.72
C HIS A 122 24.67 -2.61 -1.73
N THR A 123 24.44 -3.88 -1.36
CA THR A 123 23.85 -4.88 -2.25
C THR A 123 22.68 -5.60 -1.59
N LEU A 124 21.54 -5.54 -2.25
CA LEU A 124 20.34 -6.28 -1.89
C LEU A 124 20.09 -7.41 -2.89
N GLU A 125 19.74 -8.59 -2.38
CA GLU A 125 19.24 -9.74 -3.11
C GLU A 125 17.71 -9.79 -2.94
N LEU A 126 16.99 -9.97 -4.04
CA LEU A 126 15.53 -10.23 -4.04
C LEU A 126 15.24 -11.69 -4.29
N ASP A 127 15.98 -12.30 -5.19
CA ASP A 127 16.01 -13.70 -5.53
C ASP A 127 17.43 -14.06 -6.02
N PRO A 128 17.78 -15.34 -6.23
CA PRO A 128 19.14 -15.73 -6.62
C PRO A 128 19.69 -15.05 -7.88
N ASP A 129 18.80 -14.61 -8.77
CA ASP A 129 19.19 -14.01 -10.06
C ASP A 129 19.08 -12.48 -10.04
N THR A 130 18.43 -11.89 -9.02
CA THR A 130 18.14 -10.46 -8.97
C THR A 130 18.89 -9.76 -7.83
N HIS A 131 19.91 -8.99 -8.20
CA HIS A 131 20.68 -8.18 -7.26
C HIS A 131 20.56 -6.70 -7.60
N ILE A 132 20.40 -5.87 -6.56
CA ILE A 132 20.29 -4.41 -6.67
C ILE A 132 21.45 -3.78 -5.90
N ARG A 133 22.24 -2.95 -6.58
CA ARG A 133 23.24 -2.10 -5.94
C ARG A 133 22.65 -0.75 -5.58
N VAL A 134 23.02 -0.25 -4.42
CA VAL A 134 22.44 0.98 -3.88
C VAL A 134 23.43 1.74 -3.01
N GLU A 135 23.37 3.05 -3.05
CA GLU A 135 24.19 3.91 -2.18
C GLU A 135 23.59 4.04 -0.78
N ASN A 136 22.25 4.23 -0.70
CA ASN A 136 21.54 4.47 0.55
C ASN A 136 20.29 3.60 0.63
N ILE A 137 20.08 2.92 1.77
CA ILE A 137 18.94 2.05 2.00
C ILE A 137 18.06 2.62 3.11
N ILE A 138 16.76 2.72 2.86
CA ILE A 138 15.76 3.12 3.86
C ILE A 138 14.91 1.90 4.20
N ILE A 139 14.95 1.47 5.46
CA ILE A 139 14.17 0.35 5.96
C ILE A 139 12.84 0.86 6.50
N ALA A 140 11.75 0.54 5.82
CA ALA A 140 10.38 0.96 6.16
C ALA A 140 9.41 -0.23 6.14
N THR A 141 9.84 -1.36 6.70
CA THR A 141 9.15 -2.67 6.65
C THR A 141 7.87 -2.74 7.50
N GLY A 142 7.59 -1.69 8.29
CA GLY A 142 6.39 -1.59 9.09
C GLY A 142 6.41 -2.47 10.34
N SER A 143 5.23 -2.88 10.79
CA SER A 143 5.04 -3.66 12.01
C SER A 143 4.01 -4.77 11.82
N ARG A 144 4.04 -5.76 12.70
CA ARG A 144 3.04 -6.83 12.77
C ARG A 144 2.44 -6.86 14.17
N PRO A 145 1.16 -7.27 14.34
CA PRO A 145 0.59 -7.49 15.67
C PRO A 145 1.40 -8.52 16.43
N PHE A 146 1.68 -8.21 17.67
CA PHE A 146 2.24 -9.20 18.61
C PHE A 146 1.17 -10.26 18.89
N ARG A 147 1.57 -11.53 18.84
CA ARG A 147 0.76 -12.66 19.31
C ARG A 147 1.49 -13.24 20.51
N PRO A 148 0.91 -13.12 21.71
CA PRO A 148 1.50 -13.69 22.92
C PRO A 148 1.56 -15.22 22.85
#